data_ecd3eabc152c1fddaa3ea4c09622d49a
#
_entry.id   ecd3eabc152c1fddaa3ea4c09622d49a
#
_cell.length_a   1.000
_cell.length_b   1.000
_cell.length_c   1.000
_cell.angle_alpha   90.00
_cell.angle_beta   90.00
_cell.angle_gamma   90.00
#
_symmetry.space_group_name_H-M   'P 1'
#
loop_
_entity.id
_entity.type
_entity.pdbx_description
1 polymer ?
#
loop_
_entity_poly.entity_id
_entity_poly.type
_entity_poly.pdbx_seq_one_letter_code
_entity_poly.pdbx_strand_id
1 'polypeptide(L)'
;FLRAFVDWQIDIANEKGVMDAGVAVCQPIIDPERKVLGMIDLMHRQDNMYHVYLEGIENKRPKKDVRLVKSIMDSFNLYVDYAKYEAYFLSPELKITISNTTEAGIRYEEGDDLTACPPKSYPAKMTALLYKRFIHFNGDPTKGLCIICCELIENNGSTLHEYVIRHAEYHKLGQDFIDWVENSCHFC
;
A
#
# COMPACT_ATOMS: atom_id res chain seq x y z
N PHE A 1 -10.97 6.56 0.68
CA PHE A 1 -11.47 5.17 0.76
C PHE A 1 -10.78 4.39 1.88
N LEU A 2 -9.44 4.25 1.88
CA LEU A 2 -8.72 3.46 2.89
C LEU A 2 -8.93 3.99 4.32
N ARG A 3 -9.00 5.32 4.50
CA ARG A 3 -9.31 5.95 5.80
C ARG A 3 -10.67 5.56 6.35
N ALA A 4 -11.64 5.24 5.49
CA ALA A 4 -12.98 4.88 5.92
C ALA A 4 -13.09 3.43 6.40
N PHE A 5 -12.14 2.56 6.05
CA PHE A 5 -12.25 1.12 6.35
C PHE A 5 -11.00 0.57 7.04
N VAL A 6 -9.84 0.65 6.41
CA VAL A 6 -8.66 -0.12 6.83
C VAL A 6 -8.16 0.33 8.19
N ASP A 7 -7.92 1.60 8.35
CA ASP A 7 -7.23 2.14 9.53
C ASP A 7 -8.02 1.90 10.82
N TRP A 8 -9.31 2.19 10.81
CA TRP A 8 -10.11 2.02 12.03
C TRP A 8 -10.50 0.56 12.29
N GLN A 9 -10.56 -0.29 11.28
CA GLN A 9 -10.72 -1.74 11.47
C GLN A 9 -9.48 -2.33 12.15
N ILE A 10 -8.28 -1.95 11.74
CA ILE A 10 -7.03 -2.35 12.39
C ILE A 10 -7.00 -1.82 13.83
N ASP A 11 -7.39 -0.56 14.04
CA ASP A 11 -7.45 0.05 15.36
C ASP A 11 -8.41 -0.73 16.31
N ILE A 12 -9.57 -1.16 15.80
CA ILE A 12 -10.51 -2.02 16.56
C ILE A 12 -9.90 -3.39 16.84
N ALA A 13 -9.23 -4.00 15.86
CA ALA A 13 -8.62 -5.31 16.01
C ALA A 13 -7.48 -5.30 17.05
N ASN A 14 -6.68 -4.23 17.05
CA ASN A 14 -5.65 -4.00 18.08
C ASN A 14 -6.25 -3.84 19.47
N GLU A 15 -7.30 -3.01 19.61
CA GLU A 15 -8.00 -2.79 20.89
C GLU A 15 -8.57 -4.10 21.47
N LYS A 16 -9.07 -4.98 20.60
CA LYS A 16 -9.59 -6.29 20.96
C LYS A 16 -8.52 -7.36 21.20
N GLY A 17 -7.24 -7.02 21.00
CA GLY A 17 -6.14 -7.97 21.12
C GLY A 17 -6.13 -9.06 20.03
N VAL A 18 -6.85 -8.84 18.92
CA VAL A 18 -6.88 -9.78 17.78
C VAL A 18 -5.66 -9.58 16.87
N MET A 19 -5.15 -8.36 16.82
CA MET A 19 -3.97 -7.98 16.06
C MET A 19 -3.04 -7.12 16.92
N ASP A 20 -1.79 -7.03 16.49
CA ASP A 20 -0.83 -6.01 16.89
C ASP A 20 -0.20 -5.47 15.60
N ALA A 21 -0.88 -4.52 14.97
CA ALA A 21 -0.53 -4.06 13.64
C ALA A 21 -0.57 -2.53 13.55
N GLY A 22 0.41 -1.97 12.85
CA GLY A 22 0.46 -0.56 12.48
C GLY A 22 0.25 -0.35 10.98
N VAL A 23 -0.20 0.84 10.62
CA VAL A 23 -0.42 1.26 9.23
C VAL A 23 0.58 2.35 8.87
N ALA A 24 1.36 2.13 7.80
CA ALA A 24 2.14 3.18 7.17
C ALA A 24 1.39 3.69 5.93
N VAL A 25 1.12 4.98 5.90
CA VAL A 25 0.34 5.62 4.83
C VAL A 25 1.27 6.28 3.83
N CYS A 26 1.20 5.83 2.59
CA CYS A 26 1.93 6.43 1.48
C CYS A 26 0.99 7.18 0.54
N GLN A 27 1.28 8.46 0.29
CA GLN A 27 0.55 9.26 -0.70
C GLN A 27 1.40 9.43 -1.97
N PRO A 28 1.02 8.82 -3.11
CA PRO A 28 1.76 8.91 -4.35
C PRO A 28 1.27 10.09 -5.22
N ILE A 29 1.23 11.30 -4.69
CA ILE A 29 0.76 12.48 -5.41
C ILE A 29 1.90 13.48 -5.56
N ILE A 30 2.14 13.92 -6.80
CA ILE A 30 2.98 15.07 -7.11
C ILE A 30 2.10 16.30 -7.03
N ASP A 31 2.36 17.19 -6.07
CA ASP A 31 1.82 18.54 -6.08
C ASP A 31 2.96 19.53 -6.35
N PRO A 32 3.18 19.91 -7.61
CA PRO A 32 4.28 20.80 -7.98
C PRO A 32 4.12 22.23 -7.45
N GLU A 33 2.92 22.62 -7.08
CA GLU A 33 2.64 23.99 -6.65
C GLU A 33 2.50 24.16 -5.14
N ARG A 34 2.31 23.07 -4.38
CA ARG A 34 2.12 23.05 -2.91
C ARG A 34 1.24 24.17 -2.36
N LYS A 35 0.22 24.56 -3.11
CA LYS A 35 -0.68 25.68 -2.75
C LYS A 35 -1.64 25.33 -1.61
N VAL A 36 -1.85 24.03 -1.36
CA VAL A 36 -2.71 23.54 -0.29
C VAL A 36 -1.91 22.57 0.56
N LEU A 37 -2.12 22.57 1.86
CA LEU A 37 -1.56 21.57 2.77
C LEU A 37 -1.95 20.18 2.27
N GLY A 38 -0.96 19.36 1.92
CA GLY A 38 -1.19 17.99 1.51
C GLY A 38 -1.79 17.15 2.63
N MET A 39 -2.38 16.01 2.28
CA MET A 39 -2.93 15.06 3.26
C MET A 39 -1.88 14.66 4.31
N ILE A 40 -0.63 14.45 3.88
CA ILE A 40 0.47 14.07 4.77
C ILE A 40 0.79 15.18 5.77
N ASP A 41 0.81 16.45 5.35
CA ASP A 41 1.04 17.57 6.26
C ASP A 41 -0.08 17.67 7.32
N LEU A 42 -1.33 17.42 6.93
CA LEU A 42 -2.45 17.36 7.87
C LEU A 42 -2.33 16.19 8.84
N MET A 43 -1.92 15.01 8.35
CA MET A 43 -1.70 13.84 9.20
C MET A 43 -0.61 14.09 10.24
N HIS A 44 0.52 14.69 9.83
CA HIS A 44 1.61 15.02 10.77
C HIS A 44 1.18 16.03 11.84
N ARG A 45 0.33 17.03 11.51
CA ARG A 45 -0.20 17.99 12.48
C ARG A 45 -1.10 17.38 13.56
N GLN A 46 -1.60 16.16 13.30
CA GLN A 46 -2.48 15.40 14.17
C GLN A 46 -1.79 14.16 14.75
N ASP A 47 -0.45 14.10 14.69
CA ASP A 47 0.32 12.93 15.11
C ASP A 47 -0.20 11.63 14.46
N ASN A 48 -0.61 11.71 13.20
CA ASN A 48 -1.26 10.64 12.41
C ASN A 48 -2.60 10.13 12.96
N MET A 49 -3.16 10.77 13.98
CA MET A 49 -4.46 10.41 14.55
C MET A 49 -5.60 11.19 13.89
N TYR A 50 -6.79 10.58 13.86
CA TYR A 50 -8.00 11.27 13.38
C TYR A 50 -9.27 10.67 13.99
N HIS A 51 -10.36 11.43 13.95
CA HIS A 51 -11.65 10.96 14.45
C HIS A 51 -12.53 10.41 13.32
N VAL A 52 -13.13 9.27 13.58
CA VAL A 52 -14.22 8.71 12.76
C VAL A 52 -15.52 8.98 13.50
N TYR A 53 -16.45 9.65 12.84
CA TYR A 53 -17.80 9.89 13.33
C TYR A 53 -18.73 8.86 12.70
N LEU A 54 -19.33 8.02 13.52
CA LEU A 54 -20.27 6.97 13.12
C LEU A 54 -21.68 7.46 13.45
N GLU A 55 -22.48 7.70 12.44
CA GLU A 55 -23.87 8.09 12.60
C GLU A 55 -24.78 7.07 11.93
N GLY A 56 -25.80 6.65 12.62
CA GLY A 56 -26.72 5.63 12.11
C GLY A 56 -27.98 5.50 12.98
N ILE A 57 -28.75 4.46 12.71
CA ILE A 57 -29.94 4.10 13.48
C ILE A 57 -29.71 2.74 14.11
N GLU A 58 -29.73 2.69 15.45
CA GLU A 58 -29.68 1.45 16.23
C GLU A 58 -30.95 1.34 17.07
N ASN A 59 -31.64 0.19 17.01
CA ASN A 59 -32.91 -0.03 17.72
C ASN A 59 -33.94 1.08 17.46
N LYS A 60 -34.07 1.53 16.22
CA LYS A 60 -34.98 2.62 15.78
C LYS A 60 -34.69 4.00 16.39
N ARG A 61 -33.52 4.22 16.97
CA ARG A 61 -33.09 5.49 17.54
C ARG A 61 -31.83 5.96 16.85
N PRO A 62 -31.67 7.29 16.62
CA PRO A 62 -30.41 7.84 16.14
C PRO A 62 -29.28 7.49 17.11
N LYS A 63 -28.19 6.97 16.57
CA LYS A 63 -26.96 6.72 17.32
C LYS A 63 -25.84 7.51 16.70
N LYS A 64 -25.04 8.16 17.53
CA LYS A 64 -23.81 8.82 17.18
C LYS A 64 -22.70 8.24 18.04
N ASP A 65 -21.59 7.90 17.40
CA ASP A 65 -20.40 7.42 18.07
C ASP A 65 -19.17 8.13 17.48
N VAL A 66 -18.12 8.31 18.28
CA VAL A 66 -16.89 8.98 17.85
C VAL A 66 -15.72 8.10 18.27
N ARG A 67 -14.91 7.71 17.29
CA ARG A 67 -13.72 6.91 17.54
C ARG A 67 -12.47 7.70 17.15
N LEU A 68 -11.49 7.76 18.05
CA LEU A 68 -10.13 8.21 17.75
C LEU A 68 -9.34 7.03 17.18
N VAL A 69 -8.94 7.12 15.91
CA VAL A 69 -8.09 6.13 15.23
C VAL A 69 -6.62 6.44 15.52
N LYS A 70 -5.87 5.42 15.98
CA LYS A 70 -4.47 5.50 16.40
C LYS A 70 -3.58 4.49 15.69
N SER A 71 -4.12 3.67 14.79
CA SER A 71 -3.41 2.60 14.10
C SER A 71 -2.37 3.10 13.10
N ILE A 72 -2.41 4.38 12.70
CA ILE A 72 -1.45 4.94 11.75
C ILE A 72 -0.17 5.32 12.50
N MET A 73 0.87 4.54 12.26
CA MET A 73 2.18 4.74 12.87
C MET A 73 3.07 5.70 12.07
N ASP A 74 2.82 5.85 10.77
CA ASP A 74 3.61 6.71 9.90
C ASP A 74 2.81 7.17 8.68
N SER A 75 3.19 8.33 8.13
CA SER A 75 2.61 8.85 6.88
C SER A 75 3.66 9.64 6.10
N PHE A 76 3.75 9.42 4.79
CA PHE A 76 4.75 10.06 3.94
C PHE A 76 4.30 10.16 2.47
N ASN A 77 5.00 10.99 1.72
CA ASN A 77 4.84 11.08 0.27
C ASN A 77 6.03 10.40 -0.41
N LEU A 78 5.77 9.40 -1.24
CA LEU A 78 6.84 8.62 -1.87
C LEU A 78 7.73 9.42 -2.83
N TYR A 79 7.24 10.54 -3.38
CA TYR A 79 8.05 11.42 -4.23
C TYR A 79 8.97 12.34 -3.44
N VAL A 80 8.73 12.46 -2.13
CA VAL A 80 9.58 13.22 -1.21
C VAL A 80 10.57 12.31 -0.50
N ASP A 81 10.12 11.11 -0.12
CA ASP A 81 10.91 10.15 0.65
C ASP A 81 10.73 8.73 0.12
N TYR A 82 11.30 8.47 -1.06
CA TYR A 82 11.26 7.15 -1.67
C TYR A 82 12.07 6.12 -0.87
N ALA A 83 13.14 6.54 -0.21
CA ALA A 83 13.95 5.65 0.62
C ALA A 83 13.13 5.06 1.79
N LYS A 84 12.25 5.84 2.40
CA LYS A 84 11.32 5.38 3.43
C LYS A 84 10.34 4.35 2.87
N TYR A 85 9.78 4.60 1.68
CA TYR A 85 8.88 3.66 1.01
C TYR A 85 9.57 2.31 0.75
N GLU A 86 10.80 2.35 0.24
CA GLU A 86 11.63 1.16 0.04
C GLU A 86 11.93 0.46 1.37
N ALA A 87 12.28 1.20 2.42
CA ALA A 87 12.57 0.62 3.74
C ALA A 87 11.38 -0.18 4.32
N TYR A 88 10.13 0.26 4.09
CA TYR A 88 8.96 -0.53 4.46
C TYR A 88 8.90 -1.86 3.71
N PHE A 89 9.18 -1.87 2.40
CA PHE A 89 9.21 -3.11 1.62
C PHE A 89 10.36 -4.05 2.03
N LEU A 90 11.43 -3.53 2.57
CA LEU A 90 12.56 -4.31 3.09
C LEU A 90 12.37 -4.74 4.56
N SER A 91 11.31 -4.27 5.22
CA SER A 91 10.99 -4.70 6.58
C SER A 91 10.42 -6.12 6.60
N PRO A 92 10.92 -7.02 7.49
CA PRO A 92 10.33 -8.34 7.67
C PRO A 92 8.92 -8.32 8.26
N GLU A 93 8.53 -7.18 8.87
CA GLU A 93 7.22 -6.98 9.49
C GLU A 93 6.13 -6.60 8.49
N LEU A 94 6.49 -6.12 7.29
CA LEU A 94 5.50 -5.87 6.26
C LEU A 94 4.89 -7.19 5.80
N LYS A 95 3.56 -7.30 5.90
CA LYS A 95 2.79 -8.49 5.51
C LYS A 95 1.77 -8.19 4.41
N ILE A 96 1.20 -6.99 4.46
CA ILE A 96 0.08 -6.62 3.59
C ILE A 96 0.37 -5.25 2.98
N THR A 97 0.13 -5.11 1.70
CA THR A 97 0.03 -3.82 1.02
C THR A 97 -1.38 -3.62 0.50
N ILE A 98 -1.89 -2.41 0.61
CA ILE A 98 -3.24 -2.08 0.13
C ILE A 98 -3.15 -0.84 -0.76
N SER A 99 -3.67 -0.92 -1.96
CA SER A 99 -3.64 0.18 -2.92
C SER A 99 -5.02 0.66 -3.33
N ASN A 100 -5.10 1.94 -3.68
CA ASN A 100 -6.23 2.56 -4.34
C ASN A 100 -5.70 3.74 -5.18
N THR A 101 -5.08 3.40 -6.31
CA THR A 101 -4.37 4.33 -7.19
C THR A 101 -5.26 4.95 -8.27
N THR A 102 -6.58 4.80 -8.17
CA THR A 102 -7.60 5.12 -9.18
C THR A 102 -7.61 4.13 -10.35
N GLU A 103 -8.63 4.23 -11.24
CA GLU A 103 -8.79 3.34 -12.40
C GLU A 103 -7.64 3.43 -13.39
N ALA A 104 -6.90 4.54 -13.41
CA ALA A 104 -5.74 4.73 -14.28
C ALA A 104 -4.43 4.25 -13.66
N GLY A 105 -4.43 3.81 -12.40
CA GLY A 105 -3.20 3.48 -11.67
C GLY A 105 -2.62 2.13 -12.05
N ILE A 106 -3.47 1.10 -12.21
CA ILE A 106 -3.03 -0.24 -12.65
C ILE A 106 -3.00 -0.26 -14.18
N ARG A 107 -1.87 0.18 -14.75
CA ARG A 107 -1.63 0.24 -16.19
C ARG A 107 -0.22 -0.20 -16.49
N TYR A 108 -0.06 -1.09 -17.48
CA TYR A 108 1.26 -1.46 -17.97
C TYR A 108 1.84 -0.35 -18.84
N GLU A 109 3.07 0.07 -18.53
CA GLU A 109 3.87 0.97 -19.37
C GLU A 109 5.15 0.24 -19.78
N GLU A 110 5.25 -0.10 -21.06
CA GLU A 110 6.42 -0.79 -21.60
C GLU A 110 7.66 0.11 -21.48
N GLY A 111 8.79 -0.48 -21.03
CA GLY A 111 10.04 0.25 -20.87
C GLY A 111 10.08 1.17 -19.65
N ASP A 112 9.12 1.08 -18.72
CA ASP A 112 9.21 1.81 -17.45
C ASP A 112 10.49 1.42 -16.70
N ASP A 113 11.26 2.40 -16.27
CA ASP A 113 12.57 2.18 -15.64
C ASP A 113 12.41 1.75 -14.18
N LEU A 114 12.66 0.47 -13.90
CA LEU A 114 12.60 -0.09 -12.55
C LEU A 114 13.70 0.45 -11.61
N THR A 115 14.74 1.10 -12.14
CA THR A 115 15.82 1.71 -11.34
C THR A 115 15.51 3.15 -10.92
N ALA A 116 14.48 3.74 -11.52
CA ALA A 116 14.02 5.07 -11.14
C ALA A 116 13.50 5.09 -9.68
N CYS A 117 13.62 6.23 -9.03
CA CYS A 117 13.23 6.41 -7.62
C CYS A 117 12.22 7.56 -7.48
N PRO A 118 10.92 7.30 -7.66
CA PRO A 118 10.26 6.04 -7.96
C PRO A 118 10.19 5.72 -9.47
N PRO A 119 9.93 4.44 -9.89
CA PRO A 119 9.44 4.11 -11.21
C PRO A 119 8.14 4.85 -11.53
N LYS A 120 7.77 4.98 -12.80
CA LYS A 120 6.65 5.85 -13.20
C LYS A 120 5.28 5.24 -12.89
N SER A 121 5.00 4.04 -13.39
CA SER A 121 3.74 3.35 -13.18
C SER A 121 3.65 2.65 -11.83
N TYR A 122 2.43 2.36 -11.35
CA TYR A 122 2.26 1.61 -10.09
C TYR A 122 2.72 0.15 -10.24
N PRO A 123 2.41 -0.58 -11.32
CA PRO A 123 2.93 -1.93 -11.51
C PRO A 123 4.46 -1.98 -11.54
N ALA A 124 5.13 -1.02 -12.18
CA ALA A 124 6.60 -0.95 -12.19
C ALA A 124 7.17 -0.68 -10.77
N LYS A 125 6.54 0.22 -9.98
CA LYS A 125 6.90 0.43 -8.57
C LYS A 125 6.80 -0.86 -7.78
N MET A 126 5.68 -1.58 -7.93
CA MET A 126 5.44 -2.85 -7.24
C MET A 126 6.50 -3.89 -7.65
N THR A 127 6.77 -4.03 -8.95
CA THR A 127 7.79 -4.97 -9.45
C THR A 127 9.17 -4.65 -8.87
N ALA A 128 9.59 -3.38 -8.92
CA ALA A 128 10.89 -2.96 -8.40
C ALA A 128 11.04 -3.26 -6.90
N LEU A 129 9.99 -2.99 -6.11
CA LEU A 129 10.02 -3.19 -4.66
C LEU A 129 9.94 -4.67 -4.27
N LEU A 130 9.14 -5.48 -4.98
CA LEU A 130 9.10 -6.93 -4.80
C LEU A 130 10.45 -7.55 -5.18
N TYR A 131 11.08 -7.11 -6.25
CA TYR A 131 12.41 -7.60 -6.64
C TYR A 131 13.48 -7.24 -5.60
N LYS A 132 13.50 -6.00 -5.10
CA LYS A 132 14.40 -5.61 -4.01
C LYS A 132 14.16 -6.44 -2.75
N ARG A 133 12.90 -6.71 -2.40
CA ARG A 133 12.53 -7.56 -1.28
C ARG A 133 13.01 -9.00 -1.48
N PHE A 134 12.79 -9.57 -2.67
CA PHE A 134 13.27 -10.91 -3.03
C PHE A 134 14.79 -11.03 -2.83
N ILE A 135 15.56 -10.09 -3.36
CA ILE A 135 17.02 -10.07 -3.20
C ILE A 135 17.42 -9.90 -1.72
N HIS A 136 16.79 -8.95 -1.00
CA HIS A 136 17.10 -8.66 0.39
C HIS A 136 16.92 -9.87 1.31
N PHE A 137 15.88 -10.67 1.08
CA PHE A 137 15.59 -11.87 1.85
C PHE A 137 16.07 -13.16 1.19
N ASN A 138 16.92 -13.10 0.16
CA ASN A 138 17.46 -14.26 -0.57
C ASN A 138 16.38 -15.24 -1.04
N GLY A 139 15.26 -14.75 -1.52
CA GLY A 139 14.15 -15.56 -2.02
C GLY A 139 13.37 -16.34 -0.95
N ASP A 140 13.48 -15.97 0.32
CA ASP A 140 12.73 -16.63 1.41
C ASP A 140 11.21 -16.59 1.10
N PRO A 141 10.55 -17.76 0.92
CA PRO A 141 9.12 -17.81 0.60
C PRO A 141 8.23 -17.27 1.71
N THR A 142 8.70 -17.21 2.96
CA THR A 142 7.95 -16.67 4.09
C THR A 142 7.89 -15.14 4.07
N LYS A 143 8.62 -14.50 3.16
CA LYS A 143 8.70 -13.04 3.00
C LYS A 143 7.87 -12.51 1.84
N GLY A 144 7.04 -13.35 1.20
CA GLY A 144 6.00 -12.90 0.28
C GLY A 144 5.01 -11.93 0.94
N LEU A 145 4.24 -11.22 0.13
CA LEU A 145 3.26 -10.22 0.58
C LEU A 145 1.85 -10.58 0.12
N CYS A 146 0.88 -10.20 0.93
CA CYS A 146 -0.51 -10.09 0.49
C CYS A 146 -0.73 -8.68 -0.09
N ILE A 147 -1.12 -8.60 -1.35
CA ILE A 147 -1.26 -7.36 -2.12
C ILE A 147 -2.74 -7.19 -2.45
N ILE A 148 -3.40 -6.26 -1.76
CA ILE A 148 -4.84 -6.02 -1.87
C ILE A 148 -5.05 -4.79 -2.74
N CYS A 149 -5.65 -4.99 -3.91
CA CYS A 149 -5.99 -3.93 -4.85
C CYS A 149 -7.43 -3.46 -4.61
N CYS A 150 -7.61 -2.16 -4.36
CA CYS A 150 -8.93 -1.55 -4.14
C CYS A 150 -9.31 -0.57 -5.26
N GLU A 151 -8.66 -0.64 -6.39
CA GLU A 151 -8.98 0.13 -7.60
C GLU A 151 -10.31 -0.37 -8.20
N LEU A 152 -11.10 0.54 -8.78
CA LEU A 152 -12.37 0.23 -9.43
C LEU A 152 -12.14 -0.35 -10.85
N ILE A 153 -11.41 -1.45 -10.92
CA ILE A 153 -11.08 -2.18 -12.13
C ILE A 153 -11.48 -3.64 -11.91
N GLU A 154 -12.12 -4.24 -12.89
CA GLU A 154 -12.46 -5.65 -12.85
C GLU A 154 -11.18 -6.50 -12.79
N ASN A 155 -11.16 -7.50 -11.90
CA ASN A 155 -10.00 -8.37 -11.66
C ASN A 155 -8.69 -7.61 -11.34
N ASN A 156 -8.77 -6.53 -10.60
CA ASN A 156 -7.67 -5.63 -10.30
C ASN A 156 -6.40 -6.34 -9.76
N GLY A 157 -6.55 -7.29 -8.83
CA GLY A 157 -5.44 -8.08 -8.31
C GLY A 157 -4.76 -8.93 -9.38
N SER A 158 -5.54 -9.67 -10.17
CA SER A 158 -5.01 -10.48 -11.29
C SER A 158 -4.34 -9.62 -12.36
N THR A 159 -4.91 -8.44 -12.64
CA THR A 159 -4.32 -7.49 -13.61
C THR A 159 -2.99 -6.94 -13.10
N LEU A 160 -2.91 -6.57 -11.83
CA LEU A 160 -1.63 -6.12 -11.25
C LEU A 160 -0.59 -7.24 -11.26
N HIS A 161 -0.97 -8.46 -10.90
CA HIS A 161 -0.10 -9.63 -10.94
C HIS A 161 0.48 -9.85 -12.35
N GLU A 162 -0.38 -9.89 -13.39
CA GLU A 162 0.05 -10.03 -14.78
C GLU A 162 1.08 -8.96 -15.16
N TYR A 163 0.85 -7.69 -14.77
CA TYR A 163 1.77 -6.61 -15.11
C TYR A 163 3.09 -6.68 -14.33
N VAL A 164 3.09 -7.18 -13.10
CA VAL A 164 4.32 -7.45 -12.33
C VAL A 164 5.16 -8.52 -13.03
N ILE A 165 4.53 -9.63 -13.44
CA ILE A 165 5.23 -10.70 -14.18
C ILE A 165 5.77 -10.18 -15.51
N ARG A 166 4.95 -9.45 -16.26
CA ARG A 166 5.36 -8.87 -17.55
C ARG A 166 6.54 -7.89 -17.43
N HIS A 167 6.59 -7.06 -16.36
CA HIS A 167 7.76 -6.24 -16.07
C HIS A 167 8.98 -7.09 -15.69
N ALA A 168 8.80 -8.16 -14.90
CA ALA A 168 9.88 -9.06 -14.53
C ALA A 168 10.51 -9.73 -15.75
N GLU A 169 9.70 -10.20 -16.69
CA GLU A 169 10.15 -10.78 -17.96
C GLU A 169 10.88 -9.75 -18.84
N TYR A 170 10.27 -8.58 -19.04
CA TYR A 170 10.83 -7.51 -19.87
C TYR A 170 12.21 -7.07 -19.37
N HIS A 171 12.36 -6.90 -18.06
CA HIS A 171 13.62 -6.49 -17.42
C HIS A 171 14.55 -7.67 -17.09
N LYS A 172 14.18 -8.91 -17.44
CA LYS A 172 14.99 -10.12 -17.25
C LYS A 172 15.44 -10.32 -15.80
N LEU A 173 14.52 -10.17 -14.86
CA LEU A 173 14.80 -10.25 -13.43
C LEU A 173 15.08 -11.68 -12.94
N GLY A 174 14.93 -12.70 -13.82
CA GLY A 174 15.22 -14.10 -13.55
C GLY A 174 13.98 -14.92 -13.18
N GLN A 175 14.03 -16.22 -13.53
CA GLN A 175 12.92 -17.14 -13.28
C GLN A 175 12.67 -17.34 -11.77
N ASP A 176 13.73 -17.39 -10.97
CA ASP A 176 13.63 -17.58 -9.51
C ASP A 176 12.79 -16.46 -8.85
N PHE A 177 12.88 -15.21 -9.35
CA PHE A 177 12.04 -14.12 -8.88
C PHE A 177 10.58 -14.30 -9.30
N ILE A 178 10.34 -14.68 -10.55
CA ILE A 178 9.00 -14.97 -11.06
C ILE A 178 8.36 -16.07 -10.23
N ASP A 179 9.05 -17.17 -10.03
CA ASP A 179 8.57 -18.30 -9.22
C ASP A 179 8.28 -17.89 -7.78
N TRP A 180 9.11 -17.00 -7.20
CA TRP A 180 8.87 -16.47 -5.87
C TRP A 180 7.60 -15.59 -5.82
N VAL A 181 7.37 -14.74 -6.82
CA VAL A 181 6.14 -13.94 -6.91
C VAL A 181 4.90 -14.84 -7.01
N GLU A 182 4.95 -15.86 -7.89
CA GLU A 182 3.85 -16.80 -8.12
C GLU A 182 3.50 -17.64 -6.89
N ASN A 183 4.50 -18.07 -6.12
CA ASN A 183 4.30 -19.04 -5.04
C ASN A 183 4.24 -18.39 -3.64
N SER A 184 4.73 -17.17 -3.49
CA SER A 184 4.88 -16.53 -2.17
C SER A 184 4.07 -15.24 -2.02
N CYS A 185 3.69 -14.57 -3.12
CA CYS A 185 2.85 -13.37 -3.08
C CYS A 185 1.40 -13.69 -3.45
N HIS A 186 0.46 -13.00 -2.81
CA HIS A 186 -0.97 -13.17 -3.06
C HIS A 186 -1.56 -11.84 -3.52
N PHE A 187 -2.07 -11.79 -4.74
CA PHE A 187 -2.74 -10.63 -5.31
C PHE A 187 -4.26 -10.80 -5.22
N CYS A 188 -4.95 -9.85 -4.53
CA CYS A 188 -6.37 -9.89 -4.25
C CYS A 188 -7.09 -8.65 -4.79
#